data_206c7149da1044a35a7a48abdd1d20af
#
_entry.id   206c7149da1044a35a7a48abdd1d20af
#
_cell.length_a   1.000
_cell.length_b   1.000
_cell.length_c   1.000
_cell.angle_alpha   90.00
_cell.angle_beta   90.00
_cell.angle_gamma   90.00
#
_symmetry.space_group_name_H-M   'P 1'
#
loop_
_entity.id
_entity.type
_entity.pdbx_description
1 polymer ?
#
loop_
_entity_poly.entity_id
_entity_poly.type
_entity_poly.pdbx_seq_one_letter_code
_entity_poly.pdbx_strand_id
1 'polypeptide(L)'
;NLGGGAILDVGCYPLSLSTFINSLTHNVKLKDIILENVCSEYCESGVDIFSNLTLNFGNKFNSQIICSFKDNPNQQTIINFDNGSLTINKSWLPDKEMFILQKKGDEISKIDFKNNENIYSYQIQNISNQIIEDKKTPCFPSMTLEEIEANTKILEDWINFKTV
;
A
#
# COMPACT_ATOMS: atom_id res chain seq x y z
N ASN A 1 -22.48 -9.29 11.98
CA ASN A 1 -21.11 -8.92 11.62
C ASN A 1 -21.09 -7.48 11.16
N LEU A 2 -20.27 -6.64 11.80
CA LEU A 2 -20.16 -5.21 11.50
C LEU A 2 -19.06 -4.93 10.44
N GLY A 3 -18.61 -5.95 9.70
CA GLY A 3 -17.43 -5.88 8.83
C GLY A 3 -16.14 -6.10 9.62
N GLY A 4 -15.01 -5.87 9.02
CA GLY A 4 -13.69 -6.06 9.59
C GLY A 4 -12.88 -7.06 8.78
N GLY A 5 -11.73 -7.45 9.30
CA GLY A 5 -10.79 -8.36 8.68
C GLY A 5 -9.47 -7.71 8.33
N ALA A 6 -8.44 -8.55 8.18
CA ALA A 6 -7.08 -8.09 7.88
C ALA A 6 -6.98 -7.37 6.53
N ILE A 7 -7.78 -7.78 5.56
CA ILE A 7 -7.82 -7.13 4.23
C ILE A 7 -8.24 -5.68 4.36
N LEU A 8 -9.37 -5.40 5.03
CA LEU A 8 -9.89 -4.04 5.13
C LEU A 8 -9.09 -3.16 6.08
N ASP A 9 -8.64 -3.70 7.20
CA ASP A 9 -7.99 -2.91 8.25
C ASP A 9 -6.51 -2.62 7.95
N VAL A 10 -5.76 -3.62 7.52
CA VAL A 10 -4.31 -3.48 7.28
C VAL A 10 -3.87 -3.76 5.85
N GLY A 11 -4.64 -4.50 5.05
CA GLY A 11 -4.36 -4.77 3.64
C GLY A 11 -4.50 -3.52 2.76
N CYS A 12 -5.33 -2.56 3.16
CA CYS A 12 -5.51 -1.30 2.45
C CYS A 12 -4.21 -0.48 2.33
N TYR A 13 -3.29 -0.56 3.29
CA TYR A 13 -2.02 0.20 3.25
C TYR A 13 -1.07 -0.27 2.14
N PRO A 14 -0.67 -1.57 2.07
CA PRO A 14 0.18 -2.04 0.99
C PRO A 14 -0.49 -1.98 -0.38
N LEU A 15 -1.82 -2.13 -0.45
CA LEU A 15 -2.57 -1.90 -1.68
C LEU A 15 -2.42 -0.44 -2.15
N SER A 16 -2.67 0.51 -1.27
CA SER A 16 -2.54 1.94 -1.54
C SER A 16 -1.14 2.32 -2.02
N LEU A 17 -0.09 1.76 -1.42
CA LEU A 17 1.28 1.97 -1.88
C LEU A 17 1.50 1.37 -3.29
N SER A 18 0.93 0.21 -3.58
CA SER A 18 1.06 -0.43 -4.90
C SER A 18 0.39 0.39 -5.99
N THR A 19 -0.81 0.92 -5.75
CA THR A 19 -1.51 1.80 -6.70
C THR A 19 -0.82 3.15 -6.85
N PHE A 20 -0.23 3.69 -5.77
CA PHE A 20 0.59 4.89 -5.82
C PHE A 20 1.86 4.69 -6.66
N ILE A 21 2.58 3.58 -6.50
CA ILE A 21 3.73 3.25 -7.36
C ILE A 21 3.29 3.14 -8.82
N ASN A 22 2.14 2.52 -9.08
CA ASN A 22 1.57 2.46 -10.43
C ASN A 22 1.34 3.85 -11.03
N SER A 23 0.76 4.78 -10.26
CA SER A 23 0.49 6.15 -10.73
C SER A 23 1.78 6.91 -11.07
N LEU A 24 2.85 6.67 -10.34
CA LEU A 24 4.16 7.30 -10.56
C LEU A 24 4.95 6.70 -11.72
N THR A 25 4.66 5.46 -12.13
CA THR A 25 5.51 4.72 -13.07
C THR A 25 4.81 4.40 -14.39
N HIS A 26 3.83 3.54 -14.36
CA HIS A 26 3.22 2.96 -15.55
C HIS A 26 1.81 3.43 -15.82
N ASN A 27 1.11 3.92 -14.79
CA ASN A 27 -0.26 4.39 -14.83
C ASN A 27 -1.23 3.39 -15.52
N VAL A 28 -1.05 2.10 -15.19
CA VAL A 28 -1.95 1.02 -15.66
C VAL A 28 -3.35 1.28 -15.12
N LYS A 29 -4.33 1.20 -15.98
CA LYS A 29 -5.72 1.48 -15.60
C LYS A 29 -6.31 0.36 -14.75
N LEU A 30 -7.22 0.71 -13.86
CA LEU A 30 -7.86 -0.23 -12.92
C LEU A 30 -8.38 -1.50 -13.60
N LYS A 31 -9.03 -1.37 -14.75
CA LYS A 31 -9.58 -2.51 -15.52
C LYS A 31 -8.54 -3.52 -16.01
N ASP A 32 -7.27 -3.11 -16.07
CA ASP A 32 -6.14 -3.91 -16.57
C ASP A 32 -5.28 -4.44 -15.40
N ILE A 33 -5.68 -4.19 -14.15
CA ILE A 33 -5.06 -4.73 -12.93
C ILE A 33 -5.76 -6.04 -12.60
N ILE A 34 -4.99 -7.12 -12.47
CA ILE A 34 -5.51 -8.47 -12.23
C ILE A 34 -5.06 -8.95 -10.85
N LEU A 35 -5.99 -9.52 -10.08
CA LEU A 35 -5.70 -10.18 -8.82
C LEU A 35 -5.37 -11.63 -9.09
N GLU A 36 -4.23 -12.09 -8.57
CA GLU A 36 -3.71 -13.45 -8.74
C GLU A 36 -3.25 -14.01 -7.39
N ASN A 37 -3.20 -15.33 -7.28
CA ASN A 37 -2.65 -16.05 -6.13
C ASN A 37 -3.24 -15.61 -4.78
N VAL A 38 -4.54 -15.31 -4.74
CA VAL A 38 -5.20 -14.91 -3.50
C VAL A 38 -5.36 -16.14 -2.60
N CYS A 39 -4.91 -15.99 -1.35
CA CYS A 39 -5.09 -17.00 -0.30
C CYS A 39 -5.47 -16.28 0.99
N SER A 40 -6.57 -16.70 1.62
CA SER A 40 -7.07 -16.08 2.85
C SER A 40 -7.38 -17.14 3.89
N GLU A 41 -7.14 -16.83 5.16
CA GLU A 41 -7.53 -17.60 6.32
C GLU A 41 -8.58 -16.83 7.12
N TYR A 42 -9.58 -17.54 7.61
CA TYR A 42 -10.72 -16.97 8.31
C TYR A 42 -10.79 -17.49 9.74
N CYS A 43 -11.21 -16.65 10.68
CA CYS A 43 -11.56 -17.09 12.03
C CYS A 43 -12.97 -17.69 12.08
N GLU A 44 -13.36 -18.23 13.24
CA GLU A 44 -14.67 -18.87 13.46
C GLU A 44 -15.85 -17.93 13.17
N SER A 45 -15.67 -16.61 13.33
CA SER A 45 -16.71 -15.62 13.01
C SER A 45 -16.86 -15.33 11.52
N GLY A 46 -16.01 -15.95 10.65
CA GLY A 46 -16.03 -15.75 9.20
C GLY A 46 -15.30 -14.48 8.74
N VAL A 47 -14.50 -13.86 9.62
CA VAL A 47 -13.67 -12.69 9.30
C VAL A 47 -12.27 -13.16 8.92
N ASP A 48 -11.69 -12.59 7.88
CA ASP A 48 -10.32 -12.88 7.45
C ASP A 48 -9.31 -12.36 8.48
N ILE A 49 -8.37 -13.24 8.85
CA ILE A 49 -7.31 -12.95 9.83
C ILE A 49 -5.92 -12.95 9.20
N PHE A 50 -5.82 -13.49 8.01
CA PHE A 50 -4.64 -13.47 7.16
C PHE A 50 -5.08 -13.47 5.71
N SER A 51 -4.39 -12.70 4.87
CA SER A 51 -4.54 -12.83 3.42
C SER A 51 -3.28 -12.40 2.70
N ASN A 52 -3.05 -13.02 1.55
CA ASN A 52 -2.08 -12.57 0.57
C ASN A 52 -2.70 -12.49 -0.82
N LEU A 53 -2.11 -11.69 -1.67
CA LEU A 53 -2.43 -11.63 -3.09
C LEU A 53 -1.23 -11.15 -3.90
N THR A 54 -1.28 -11.42 -5.19
CA THR A 54 -0.43 -10.78 -6.20
C THR A 54 -1.31 -9.87 -7.05
N LEU A 55 -0.93 -8.59 -7.16
CA LEU A 55 -1.51 -7.66 -8.13
C LEU A 55 -0.62 -7.62 -9.36
N ASN A 56 -1.18 -7.97 -10.51
CA ASN A 56 -0.51 -7.87 -11.80
C ASN A 56 -0.95 -6.57 -12.49
N PHE A 57 -0.02 -5.66 -12.69
CA PHE A 57 -0.26 -4.36 -13.33
C PHE A 57 0.05 -4.45 -14.84
N GLY A 58 -0.79 -5.17 -15.59
CA GLY A 58 -0.73 -5.22 -17.05
C GLY A 58 0.63 -5.71 -17.60
N ASN A 59 1.27 -6.68 -16.93
CA ASN A 59 2.61 -7.20 -17.24
C ASN A 59 3.73 -6.13 -17.18
N LYS A 60 3.51 -5.01 -16.50
CA LYS A 60 4.53 -3.97 -16.27
C LYS A 60 5.31 -4.25 -15.00
N PHE A 61 4.62 -4.56 -13.93
CA PHE A 61 5.18 -5.04 -12.67
C PHE A 61 4.13 -5.83 -11.88
N ASN A 62 4.58 -6.53 -10.86
CA ASN A 62 3.73 -7.23 -9.92
C ASN A 62 3.97 -6.71 -8.51
N SER A 63 2.91 -6.64 -7.71
CA SER A 63 3.00 -6.35 -6.29
C SER A 63 2.48 -7.54 -5.48
N GLN A 64 3.31 -8.05 -4.58
CA GLN A 64 2.91 -9.08 -3.61
C GLN A 64 2.55 -8.40 -2.30
N ILE A 65 1.35 -8.65 -1.82
CA ILE A 65 0.80 -8.07 -0.60
C ILE A 65 0.50 -9.18 0.40
N ILE A 66 0.85 -8.95 1.66
CA ILE A 66 0.51 -9.81 2.79
C ILE A 66 -0.08 -8.92 3.88
N CYS A 67 -1.21 -9.33 4.45
CA CYS A 67 -1.81 -8.73 5.64
C CYS A 67 -2.20 -9.81 6.64
N SER A 68 -2.00 -9.54 7.94
CA SER A 68 -2.22 -10.53 8.99
C SER A 68 -2.53 -9.90 10.35
N PHE A 69 -3.46 -10.52 11.08
CA PHE A 69 -3.66 -10.33 12.51
C PHE A 69 -3.09 -11.47 13.36
N LYS A 70 -2.70 -12.59 12.72
CA LYS A 70 -2.13 -13.76 13.43
C LYS A 70 -0.69 -13.54 13.84
N ASP A 71 0.07 -12.91 12.95
CA ASP A 71 1.49 -12.71 13.07
C ASP A 71 1.79 -11.22 12.93
N ASN A 72 2.96 -10.81 13.39
CA ASN A 72 3.46 -9.47 13.12
C ASN A 72 4.42 -9.55 11.91
N PRO A 73 3.91 -9.53 10.66
CA PRO A 73 4.75 -9.60 9.49
C PRO A 73 5.69 -8.40 9.48
N ASN A 74 6.86 -8.59 8.90
CA ASN A 74 7.81 -7.51 8.74
C ASN A 74 7.16 -6.35 7.98
N GLN A 75 7.13 -5.16 8.59
CA GLN A 75 6.54 -3.94 8.01
C GLN A 75 7.41 -3.32 6.92
N GLN A 76 8.23 -4.12 6.29
CA GLN A 76 9.15 -3.71 5.25
C GLN A 76 8.49 -3.76 3.88
N THR A 77 8.79 -2.77 3.05
CA THR A 77 8.47 -2.79 1.62
C THR A 77 9.76 -2.85 0.81
N ILE A 78 9.79 -3.72 -0.19
CA ILE A 78 10.89 -3.83 -1.14
C ILE A 78 10.34 -3.55 -2.53
N ILE A 79 10.94 -2.58 -3.22
CA ILE A 79 10.61 -2.22 -4.60
C ILE A 79 11.83 -2.56 -5.45
N ASN A 80 11.67 -3.52 -6.35
CA ASN A 80 12.74 -3.96 -7.26
C ASN A 80 12.60 -3.28 -8.62
N PHE A 81 13.73 -2.87 -9.17
CA PHE A 81 13.90 -2.32 -10.50
C PHE A 81 14.94 -3.12 -11.27
N ASP A 82 15.03 -2.94 -12.56
CA ASP A 82 16.03 -3.65 -13.39
C ASP A 82 17.48 -3.46 -12.90
N ASN A 83 17.80 -2.25 -12.38
CA ASN A 83 19.15 -1.89 -11.98
C ASN A 83 19.33 -1.68 -10.48
N GLY A 84 18.39 -2.16 -9.64
CA GLY A 84 18.53 -1.97 -8.20
C GLY A 84 17.24 -2.18 -7.42
N SER A 85 17.23 -1.73 -6.17
CA SER A 85 16.05 -1.81 -5.31
C SER A 85 15.98 -0.67 -4.31
N LEU A 86 14.76 -0.40 -3.84
CA LEU A 86 14.50 0.42 -2.66
C LEU A 86 13.92 -0.47 -1.57
N THR A 87 14.44 -0.36 -0.36
CA THR A 87 13.91 -1.03 0.82
C THR A 87 13.50 0.00 1.85
N ILE A 88 12.21 0.04 2.18
CA ILE A 88 11.64 0.91 3.22
C ILE A 88 11.44 0.04 4.46
N ASN A 89 12.14 0.32 5.56
CA ASN A 89 12.15 -0.57 6.73
C ASN A 89 10.89 -0.52 7.59
N LYS A 90 10.18 0.60 7.62
CA LYS A 90 8.95 0.82 8.41
C LYS A 90 7.92 1.55 7.56
N SER A 91 7.32 0.84 6.60
CA SER A 91 6.46 1.46 5.59
C SER A 91 5.13 1.99 6.17
N TRP A 92 4.58 1.33 7.18
CA TRP A 92 3.21 1.59 7.64
C TRP A 92 3.12 2.42 8.90
N LEU A 93 4.10 2.26 9.80
CA LEU A 93 4.19 3.01 11.04
C LEU A 93 5.60 3.63 11.15
N PRO A 94 5.90 4.62 10.31
CA PRO A 94 7.20 5.28 10.31
C PRO A 94 7.45 5.98 11.65
N ASP A 95 8.63 5.77 12.20
CA ASP A 95 9.11 6.41 13.41
C ASP A 95 10.48 7.08 13.16
N LYS A 96 11.15 7.48 14.24
CA LYS A 96 12.48 8.14 14.18
C LYS A 96 13.59 7.25 13.60
N GLU A 97 13.35 5.94 13.54
CA GLU A 97 14.31 4.95 13.02
C GLU A 97 13.99 4.54 11.59
N MET A 98 13.01 5.20 10.95
CA MET A 98 12.69 4.93 9.55
C MET A 98 13.87 5.30 8.65
N PHE A 99 14.19 4.43 7.72
CA PHE A 99 15.16 4.69 6.67
C PHE A 99 14.75 4.01 5.36
N ILE A 100 15.33 4.48 4.27
CA ILE A 100 15.28 3.81 2.97
C ILE A 100 16.69 3.38 2.61
N LEU A 101 16.87 2.10 2.27
CA LEU A 101 18.06 1.62 1.60
C LEU A 101 17.83 1.67 0.10
N GLN A 102 18.73 2.31 -0.60
CA GLN A 102 18.78 2.31 -2.06
C GLN A 102 19.97 1.47 -2.50
N LYS A 103 19.72 0.44 -3.31
CA LYS A 103 20.75 -0.35 -3.98
C LYS A 103 20.73 -0.03 -5.46
N LYS A 104 21.90 0.30 -6.02
CA LYS A 104 22.09 0.52 -7.46
C LYS A 104 23.36 -0.22 -7.90
N GLY A 105 23.21 -1.34 -8.60
CA GLY A 105 24.34 -2.25 -8.84
C GLY A 105 24.91 -2.75 -7.51
N ASP A 106 26.21 -2.54 -7.29
CA ASP A 106 26.91 -2.91 -6.04
C ASP A 106 26.89 -1.79 -4.98
N GLU A 107 26.46 -0.59 -5.33
CA GLU A 107 26.39 0.54 -4.40
C GLU A 107 25.15 0.47 -3.54
N ILE A 108 25.33 0.67 -2.23
CA ILE A 108 24.25 0.78 -1.26
C ILE A 108 24.34 2.12 -0.56
N SER A 109 23.28 2.88 -0.60
CA SER A 109 23.14 4.13 0.15
C SER A 109 21.95 4.05 1.11
N LYS A 110 22.06 4.76 2.24
CA LYS A 110 21.03 4.83 3.26
C LYS A 110 20.53 6.27 3.38
N ILE A 111 19.22 6.44 3.34
CA ILE A 111 18.53 7.71 3.54
C ILE A 111 17.78 7.60 4.87
N ASP A 112 18.24 8.33 5.87
CA ASP A 112 17.58 8.39 7.18
C ASP A 112 16.55 9.52 7.20
N PHE A 113 15.36 9.22 7.70
CA PHE A 113 14.29 10.20 7.87
C PHE A 113 14.24 10.63 9.33
N LYS A 114 14.50 11.91 9.58
CA LYS A 114 14.30 12.52 10.90
C LYS A 114 12.83 12.93 11.02
N ASN A 115 12.01 11.98 11.39
CA ASN A 115 10.61 12.28 11.69
C ASN A 115 10.50 12.81 13.13
N ASN A 116 10.29 14.11 13.31
CA ASN A 116 10.16 14.74 14.62
C ASN A 116 8.70 14.93 15.06
N GLU A 117 7.74 14.68 14.17
CA GLU A 117 6.33 14.92 14.40
C GLU A 117 5.54 13.60 14.37
N ASN A 118 4.33 13.67 14.93
CA ASN A 118 3.38 12.57 14.80
C ASN A 118 2.93 12.43 13.33
N ILE A 119 2.84 11.19 12.83
CA ILE A 119 2.43 10.90 11.44
C ILE A 119 1.08 11.55 11.08
N TYR A 120 0.16 11.64 12.04
CA TYR A 120 -1.14 12.29 11.83
C TYR A 120 -1.04 13.81 11.67
N SER A 121 0.00 14.45 12.21
CA SER A 121 0.23 15.89 12.03
C SER A 121 0.42 16.24 10.56
N TYR A 122 1.13 15.41 9.79
CA TYR A 122 1.33 15.60 8.36
C TYR A 122 0.02 15.48 7.57
N GLN A 123 -0.84 14.54 7.96
CA GLN A 123 -2.15 14.37 7.31
C GLN A 123 -3.04 15.59 7.56
N ILE A 124 -3.12 16.03 8.82
CA ILE A 124 -3.91 17.22 9.20
C ILE A 124 -3.39 18.47 8.50
N GLN A 125 -2.07 18.69 8.49
CA GLN A 125 -1.44 19.82 7.83
C GLN A 125 -1.73 19.84 6.32
N ASN A 126 -1.59 18.69 5.66
CA ASN A 126 -1.86 18.56 4.23
C ASN A 126 -3.31 18.92 3.89
N ILE A 127 -4.29 18.34 4.61
CA ILE A 127 -5.71 18.65 4.39
C ILE A 127 -6.01 20.11 4.68
N SER A 128 -5.47 20.66 5.77
CA SER A 128 -5.65 22.06 6.11
C SER A 128 -5.14 23.00 5.02
N ASN A 129 -3.96 22.71 4.47
CA ASN A 129 -3.39 23.48 3.36
C ASN A 129 -4.27 23.41 2.11
N GLN A 130 -4.76 22.23 1.75
CA GLN A 130 -5.65 22.07 0.59
C GLN A 130 -6.96 22.85 0.75
N ILE A 131 -7.52 22.90 1.97
CA ILE A 131 -8.71 23.69 2.26
C ILE A 131 -8.42 25.20 2.15
N ILE A 132 -7.30 25.67 2.71
CA ILE A 132 -6.87 27.08 2.64
C ILE A 132 -6.65 27.51 1.18
N GLU A 133 -6.11 26.61 0.36
CA GLU A 133 -5.90 26.85 -1.08
C GLU A 133 -7.17 26.68 -1.94
N ASP A 134 -8.33 26.46 -1.30
CA ASP A 134 -9.63 26.23 -1.96
C ASP A 134 -9.62 25.06 -2.98
N LYS A 135 -8.84 24.00 -2.71
CA LYS A 135 -8.86 22.81 -3.54
C LYS A 135 -10.22 22.13 -3.43
N LYS A 136 -10.83 21.81 -4.56
CA LYS A 136 -12.16 21.19 -4.62
C LYS A 136 -12.10 19.65 -4.54
N THR A 137 -10.95 19.08 -4.83
CA THR A 137 -10.71 17.63 -4.80
C THR A 137 -9.37 17.34 -4.14
N PRO A 138 -9.24 16.17 -3.46
CA PRO A 138 -7.96 15.76 -2.89
C PRO A 138 -6.87 15.68 -3.99
N CYS A 139 -5.68 16.13 -3.65
CA CYS A 139 -4.52 16.02 -4.53
C CYS A 139 -3.28 15.61 -3.74
N PHE A 140 -2.24 15.16 -4.44
CA PHE A 140 -0.97 14.75 -3.83
C PHE A 140 -0.49 15.79 -2.80
N PRO A 141 -0.03 15.36 -1.61
CA PRO A 141 0.25 13.98 -1.18
C PRO A 141 -0.98 13.20 -0.62
N SER A 142 -2.20 13.73 -0.67
CA SER A 142 -3.42 12.94 -0.43
C SER A 142 -3.70 12.03 -1.62
N MET A 143 -4.41 10.94 -1.37
CA MET A 143 -4.95 10.10 -2.46
C MET A 143 -5.97 10.90 -3.28
N THR A 144 -5.87 10.79 -4.58
CA THR A 144 -6.87 11.34 -5.52
C THR A 144 -8.17 10.53 -5.48
N LEU A 145 -9.26 11.09 -6.02
CA LEU A 145 -10.53 10.36 -6.11
C LEU A 145 -10.40 9.09 -6.96
N GLU A 146 -9.62 9.12 -8.03
CA GLU A 146 -9.36 7.95 -8.88
C GLU A 146 -8.61 6.85 -8.11
N GLU A 147 -7.61 7.21 -7.29
CA GLU A 147 -6.88 6.26 -6.45
C GLU A 147 -7.79 5.67 -5.37
N ILE A 148 -8.67 6.47 -4.76
CA ILE A 148 -9.64 6.00 -3.76
C ILE A 148 -10.61 4.99 -4.40
N GLU A 149 -11.16 5.31 -5.58
CA GLU A 149 -12.05 4.42 -6.33
C GLU A 149 -11.33 3.10 -6.67
N ALA A 150 -10.11 3.18 -7.22
CA ALA A 150 -9.32 2.02 -7.57
C ALA A 150 -9.03 1.12 -6.36
N ASN A 151 -8.59 1.71 -5.24
CA ASN A 151 -8.31 0.95 -4.02
C ASN A 151 -9.58 0.29 -3.46
N THR A 152 -10.70 1.02 -3.43
CA THR A 152 -11.97 0.49 -2.95
C THR A 152 -12.42 -0.69 -3.79
N LYS A 153 -12.33 -0.60 -5.10
CA LYS A 153 -12.71 -1.67 -6.03
C LYS A 153 -11.82 -2.91 -5.88
N ILE A 154 -10.51 -2.71 -5.79
CA ILE A 154 -9.57 -3.83 -5.60
C ILE A 154 -9.79 -4.52 -4.24
N LEU A 155 -10.05 -3.75 -3.16
CA LEU A 155 -10.38 -4.33 -1.86
C LEU A 155 -11.66 -5.16 -1.92
N GLU A 156 -12.69 -4.67 -2.60
CA GLU A 156 -13.94 -5.41 -2.82
C GLU A 156 -13.69 -6.72 -3.58
N ASP A 157 -12.92 -6.66 -4.67
CA ASP A 157 -12.58 -7.82 -5.48
C ASP A 157 -11.72 -8.82 -4.67
N TRP A 158 -10.81 -8.34 -3.84
CA TRP A 158 -9.97 -9.17 -2.97
C TRP A 158 -10.80 -9.94 -1.94
N ILE A 159 -11.70 -9.26 -1.21
CA ILE A 159 -12.57 -9.89 -0.22
C ILE A 159 -13.49 -10.93 -0.87
N ASN A 160 -14.00 -10.64 -2.07
CA ASN A 160 -14.93 -11.49 -2.78
C ASN A 160 -14.23 -12.52 -3.70
N PHE A 161 -12.91 -12.59 -3.67
CA PHE A 161 -12.16 -13.50 -4.53
C PHE A 161 -12.51 -14.95 -4.21
N LYS A 162 -13.08 -15.63 -5.20
CA LYS A 162 -13.37 -17.06 -5.10
C LYS A 162 -12.27 -17.81 -5.84
N THR A 163 -11.52 -18.64 -5.11
CA THR A 163 -10.62 -19.61 -5.75
C THR A 163 -11.49 -20.57 -6.57
N VAL A 164 -11.30 -20.57 -7.87
CA VAL A 164 -11.96 -21.50 -8.80
C VAL A 164 -11.30 -22.88 -8.70
#